data_f8b4773e8cc822177be9181e42c71e80
#
_entry.id   f8b4773e8cc822177be9181e42c71e80
#
_cell.length_a   1.000
_cell.length_b   1.000
_cell.length_c   1.000
_cell.angle_alpha   90.00
_cell.angle_beta   90.00
_cell.angle_gamma   90.00
#
_symmetry.space_group_name_H-M   'P 1'
#
loop_
_entity.id
_entity.type
_entity.pdbx_description
1 polymer ?
#
loop_
_entity_poly.entity_id
_entity_poly.type
_entity_poly.pdbx_seq_one_letter_code
_entity_poly.pdbx_strand_id
1 'polypeptide(L)'
;MSDSRRVHSAIKKASLQLYPTKPQGNLARHLAALAYLVSGIVLSKGCQLPKIASKVPGAIHPDSRAKQFSRWVNNEAITFDQYFLPFVAPLLTQLAATRPLVLVIDGSAVAQGCVTLMVSLLYAGRALPLAWWVMAGAKGHFPAETHLTLLREVKTRVTGGSNATPDAIALNLVTVRLTR
;
A
#
# COMPACT_ATOMS: atom_id res chain seq x y z
N MET A 1 19.15 -21.30 9.20
CA MET A 1 18.92 -19.94 8.67
C MET A 1 18.00 -19.24 9.65
N SER A 2 18.32 -18.02 10.12
CA SER A 2 17.47 -17.30 11.10
C SER A 2 16.10 -16.99 10.48
N ASP A 3 15.06 -16.91 11.32
CA ASP A 3 13.69 -16.64 10.89
C ASP A 3 13.59 -15.30 10.11
N SER A 4 14.32 -14.29 10.57
CA SER A 4 14.39 -12.98 9.89
C SER A 4 14.95 -13.07 8.46
N ARG A 5 15.96 -13.91 8.22
CA ARG A 5 16.50 -14.11 6.87
C ARG A 5 15.50 -14.85 5.97
N ARG A 6 14.78 -15.83 6.52
CA ARG A 6 13.75 -16.58 5.78
C ARG A 6 12.62 -15.67 5.34
N VAL A 7 12.07 -14.88 6.27
CA VAL A 7 10.98 -13.93 6.00
C VAL A 7 11.42 -12.87 4.98
N HIS A 8 12.60 -12.28 5.17
CA HIS A 8 13.12 -11.28 4.21
C HIS A 8 13.33 -11.87 2.81
N SER A 9 13.92 -13.07 2.70
CA SER A 9 14.11 -13.73 1.39
C SER A 9 12.79 -14.01 0.69
N ALA A 10 11.78 -14.48 1.42
CA ALA A 10 10.45 -14.74 0.87
C ALA A 10 9.79 -13.44 0.36
N ILE A 11 9.81 -12.38 1.16
CA ILE A 11 9.23 -11.09 0.78
C ILE A 11 9.97 -10.49 -0.42
N LYS A 12 11.32 -10.51 -0.40
CA LYS A 12 12.12 -10.01 -1.52
C LYS A 12 11.83 -10.77 -2.81
N LYS A 13 11.77 -12.11 -2.74
CA LYS A 13 11.44 -12.96 -3.90
C LYS A 13 10.05 -12.63 -4.43
N ALA A 14 9.03 -12.60 -3.57
CA ALA A 14 7.66 -12.26 -3.95
C ALA A 14 7.58 -10.86 -4.58
N SER A 15 8.23 -9.86 -3.98
CA SER A 15 8.25 -8.49 -4.53
C SER A 15 8.83 -8.44 -5.94
N LEU A 16 9.94 -9.17 -6.19
CA LEU A 16 10.56 -9.20 -7.51
C LEU A 16 9.74 -10.00 -8.54
N GLN A 17 8.99 -11.02 -8.11
CA GLN A 17 8.12 -11.79 -9.00
C GLN A 17 6.85 -11.04 -9.38
N LEU A 18 6.30 -10.24 -8.46
CA LEU A 18 5.10 -9.45 -8.70
C LEU A 18 5.37 -8.15 -9.46
N TYR A 19 6.62 -7.67 -9.47
CA TYR A 19 6.96 -6.43 -10.16
C TYR A 19 6.98 -6.66 -11.69
N PRO A 20 6.31 -5.81 -12.49
CA PRO A 20 6.08 -6.07 -13.94
C PRO A 20 7.34 -6.18 -14.77
N THR A 21 8.40 -5.49 -14.35
CA THR A 21 9.69 -5.45 -15.08
C THR A 21 10.84 -5.77 -14.16
N LYS A 22 11.97 -6.21 -14.71
CA LYS A 22 13.18 -6.44 -13.92
C LYS A 22 13.73 -5.10 -13.39
N PRO A 23 13.69 -4.83 -12.08
CA PRO A 23 14.14 -3.55 -11.53
C PRO A 23 15.63 -3.35 -11.71
N GLN A 24 16.03 -2.12 -12.08
CA GLN A 24 17.44 -1.72 -12.24
C GLN A 24 17.73 -0.39 -11.53
N GLY A 25 18.99 -0.08 -11.32
CA GLY A 25 19.43 1.21 -10.79
C GLY A 25 18.79 1.59 -9.44
N ASN A 26 18.25 2.78 -9.36
CA ASN A 26 17.60 3.30 -8.15
C ASN A 26 16.34 2.53 -7.78
N LEU A 27 15.56 2.11 -8.77
CA LEU A 27 14.36 1.31 -8.54
C LEU A 27 14.69 0.00 -7.80
N ALA A 28 15.72 -0.72 -8.24
CA ALA A 28 16.15 -1.96 -7.58
C ALA A 28 16.58 -1.72 -6.12
N ARG A 29 17.30 -0.61 -5.87
CA ARG A 29 17.70 -0.21 -4.50
C ARG A 29 16.50 0.14 -3.62
N HIS A 30 15.54 0.87 -4.15
CA HIS A 30 14.33 1.24 -3.43
C HIS A 30 13.44 0.03 -3.14
N LEU A 31 13.26 -0.89 -4.08
CA LEU A 31 12.51 -2.14 -3.86
C LEU A 31 13.22 -3.06 -2.85
N ALA A 32 14.54 -3.08 -2.83
CA ALA A 32 15.28 -3.78 -1.78
C ALA A 32 15.03 -3.17 -0.40
N ALA A 33 15.00 -1.82 -0.28
CA ALA A 33 14.67 -1.13 0.97
C ALA A 33 13.21 -1.41 1.39
N LEU A 34 12.28 -1.41 0.44
CA LEU A 34 10.88 -1.77 0.68
C LEU A 34 10.75 -3.20 1.23
N ALA A 35 11.47 -4.16 0.63
CA ALA A 35 11.47 -5.55 1.12
C ALA A 35 12.00 -5.67 2.56
N TYR A 36 13.01 -4.88 2.95
CA TYR A 36 13.46 -4.80 4.33
C TYR A 36 12.41 -4.18 5.25
N LEU A 37 11.77 -3.07 4.85
CA LEU A 37 10.71 -2.42 5.60
C LEU A 37 9.54 -3.37 5.86
N VAL A 38 9.02 -4.01 4.83
CA VAL A 38 7.91 -4.97 4.94
C VAL A 38 8.29 -6.15 5.83
N SER A 39 9.50 -6.69 5.67
CA SER A 39 9.99 -7.78 6.53
C SER A 39 10.05 -7.37 7.99
N GLY A 40 10.54 -6.17 8.25
CA GLY A 40 10.65 -5.65 9.60
C GLY A 40 9.29 -5.35 10.25
N ILE A 41 8.31 -4.86 9.47
CA ILE A 41 6.92 -4.68 9.95
C ILE A 41 6.32 -6.03 10.36
N VAL A 42 6.44 -7.05 9.51
CA VAL A 42 5.94 -8.40 9.79
C VAL A 42 6.57 -8.99 11.05
N LEU A 43 7.89 -8.87 11.20
CA LEU A 43 8.63 -9.44 12.32
C LEU A 43 8.46 -8.66 13.63
N SER A 44 8.33 -7.33 13.55
CA SER A 44 8.17 -6.47 14.71
C SER A 44 6.72 -6.32 15.16
N LYS A 45 5.76 -6.68 14.29
CA LYS A 45 4.32 -6.41 14.49
C LYS A 45 4.05 -4.93 14.81
N GLY A 46 4.75 -4.03 14.14
CA GLY A 46 4.62 -2.59 14.38
C GLY A 46 5.27 -1.74 13.31
N CYS A 47 4.94 -0.44 13.27
CA CYS A 47 5.38 0.50 12.24
C CYS A 47 6.47 1.49 12.72
N GLN A 48 7.00 1.34 13.94
CA GLN A 48 8.07 2.20 14.46
C GLN A 48 9.41 1.85 13.81
N LEU A 49 10.03 2.80 13.11
CA LEU A 49 11.25 2.55 12.34
C LEU A 49 12.41 1.93 13.15
N PRO A 50 12.71 2.35 14.39
CA PRO A 50 13.74 1.69 15.20
C PRO A 50 13.39 0.22 15.48
N LYS A 51 12.13 -0.08 15.79
CA LYS A 51 11.64 -1.43 16.05
C LYS A 51 11.71 -2.31 14.81
N ILE A 52 11.34 -1.77 13.65
CA ILE A 52 11.48 -2.42 12.33
C ILE A 52 12.95 -2.74 12.07
N ALA A 53 13.83 -1.74 12.23
CA ALA A 53 15.25 -1.84 11.94
C ALA A 53 15.96 -2.91 12.77
N SER A 54 15.56 -3.10 14.04
CA SER A 54 16.11 -4.12 14.93
C SER A 54 15.75 -5.56 14.56
N LYS A 55 14.73 -5.78 13.71
CA LYS A 55 14.23 -7.12 13.35
C LYS A 55 14.67 -7.61 11.99
N VAL A 56 15.18 -6.72 11.12
CA VAL A 56 15.61 -7.11 9.79
C VAL A 56 17.03 -7.70 9.79
N PRO A 57 17.33 -8.66 8.89
CA PRO A 57 18.65 -9.26 8.82
C PRO A 57 19.69 -8.31 8.21
N GLY A 58 20.96 -8.58 8.47
CA GLY A 58 22.10 -7.88 7.86
C GLY A 58 23.09 -7.33 8.89
N ALA A 59 24.24 -6.86 8.41
CA ALA A 59 25.32 -6.36 9.26
C ALA A 59 25.22 -4.84 9.57
N ILE A 60 24.21 -4.15 9.02
CA ILE A 60 24.04 -2.71 9.25
C ILE A 60 23.45 -2.50 10.67
N HIS A 61 24.09 -1.60 11.43
CA HIS A 61 23.60 -1.25 12.76
C HIS A 61 22.13 -0.75 12.72
N PRO A 62 21.29 -1.13 13.70
CA PRO A 62 19.87 -0.78 13.71
C PRO A 62 19.58 0.71 13.54
N ASP A 63 20.35 1.60 14.19
CA ASP A 63 20.14 3.05 14.09
C ASP A 63 20.43 3.57 12.67
N SER A 64 21.48 3.05 12.03
CA SER A 64 21.79 3.39 10.64
C SER A 64 20.71 2.89 9.69
N ARG A 65 20.18 1.71 9.98
CA ARG A 65 19.05 1.13 9.25
C ARG A 65 17.77 1.95 9.43
N ALA A 66 17.48 2.40 10.65
CA ALA A 66 16.34 3.26 10.93
C ALA A 66 16.43 4.60 10.18
N LYS A 67 17.62 5.22 10.14
CA LYS A 67 17.89 6.42 9.33
C LYS A 67 17.70 6.16 7.83
N GLN A 68 18.13 4.99 7.33
CA GLN A 68 17.91 4.59 5.94
C GLN A 68 16.41 4.48 5.63
N PHE A 69 15.64 3.85 6.51
CA PHE A 69 14.19 3.73 6.37
C PHE A 69 13.50 5.10 6.43
N SER A 70 13.92 5.97 7.35
CA SER A 70 13.41 7.34 7.43
C SER A 70 13.63 8.13 6.12
N ARG A 71 14.83 8.02 5.53
CA ARG A 71 15.10 8.65 4.23
C ARG A 71 14.25 8.06 3.11
N TRP A 72 13.99 6.75 3.15
CA TRP A 72 13.18 6.09 2.14
C TRP A 72 11.71 6.55 2.20
N VAL A 73 11.09 6.59 3.38
CA VAL A 73 9.68 7.02 3.54
C VAL A 73 9.47 8.51 3.27
N ASN A 74 10.51 9.33 3.43
CA ASN A 74 10.45 10.77 3.16
C ASN A 74 10.99 11.14 1.77
N ASN A 75 11.28 10.16 0.91
CA ASN A 75 11.79 10.41 -0.44
C ASN A 75 10.63 10.62 -1.41
N GLU A 76 10.52 11.80 -2.00
CA GLU A 76 9.50 12.16 -2.98
C GLU A 76 9.50 11.27 -4.24
N ALA A 77 10.63 10.63 -4.56
CA ALA A 77 10.71 9.65 -5.65
C ALA A 77 9.99 8.31 -5.31
N ILE A 78 9.58 8.10 -4.06
CA ILE A 78 8.79 6.94 -3.66
C ILE A 78 7.31 7.24 -3.88
N THR A 79 6.86 7.02 -5.10
CA THR A 79 5.48 7.30 -5.50
C THR A 79 4.58 6.06 -5.38
N PHE A 80 3.30 6.30 -5.23
CA PHE A 80 2.27 5.26 -5.25
C PHE A 80 2.34 4.41 -6.53
N ASP A 81 2.51 5.07 -7.68
CA ASP A 81 2.48 4.42 -8.99
C ASP A 81 3.68 3.49 -9.23
N GLN A 82 4.83 3.77 -8.59
CA GLN A 82 6.02 2.93 -8.72
C GLN A 82 6.17 1.86 -7.62
N TYR A 83 5.68 2.12 -6.40
CA TYR A 83 6.00 1.25 -5.26
C TYR A 83 4.79 0.59 -4.60
N PHE A 84 3.57 0.89 -5.06
CA PHE A 84 2.35 0.27 -4.57
C PHE A 84 1.50 -0.31 -5.71
N LEU A 85 1.15 0.50 -6.70
CA LEU A 85 0.27 0.10 -7.81
C LEU A 85 0.75 -1.16 -8.56
N PRO A 86 2.06 -1.36 -8.85
CA PRO A 86 2.53 -2.55 -9.55
C PRO A 86 2.24 -3.87 -8.82
N PHE A 87 2.07 -3.83 -7.51
CA PHE A 87 1.72 -5.01 -6.71
C PHE A 87 0.21 -5.24 -6.62
N VAL A 88 -0.56 -4.17 -6.65
CA VAL A 88 -2.01 -4.20 -6.45
C VAL A 88 -2.76 -4.41 -7.77
N ALA A 89 -2.33 -3.78 -8.86
CA ALA A 89 -3.03 -3.85 -10.13
C ALA A 89 -3.20 -5.29 -10.67
N PRO A 90 -2.17 -6.16 -10.68
CA PRO A 90 -2.34 -7.55 -11.12
C PRO A 90 -3.34 -8.33 -10.26
N LEU A 91 -3.32 -8.09 -8.94
CA LEU A 91 -4.27 -8.72 -8.01
C LEU A 91 -5.71 -8.29 -8.33
N LEU A 92 -5.92 -6.99 -8.54
CA LEU A 92 -7.25 -6.46 -8.86
C LEU A 92 -7.76 -7.01 -10.19
N THR A 93 -6.90 -7.08 -11.22
CA THR A 93 -7.24 -7.65 -12.53
C THR A 93 -7.67 -9.12 -12.41
N GLN A 94 -6.91 -9.93 -11.67
CA GLN A 94 -7.25 -11.34 -11.46
C GLN A 94 -8.56 -11.51 -10.69
N LEU A 95 -8.79 -10.70 -9.67
CA LEU A 95 -10.02 -10.74 -8.88
C LEU A 95 -11.23 -10.28 -9.71
N ALA A 96 -11.10 -9.22 -10.48
CA ALA A 96 -12.15 -8.70 -11.35
C ALA A 96 -12.59 -9.70 -12.42
N ALA A 97 -11.67 -10.53 -12.91
CA ALA A 97 -11.98 -11.58 -13.87
C ALA A 97 -12.87 -12.71 -13.30
N THR A 98 -12.93 -12.86 -11.98
CA THR A 98 -13.65 -13.97 -11.32
C THR A 98 -14.92 -13.51 -10.58
N ARG A 99 -15.00 -12.24 -10.19
CA ARG A 99 -16.10 -11.70 -9.39
C ARG A 99 -16.13 -10.17 -9.41
N PRO A 100 -17.29 -9.55 -9.15
CA PRO A 100 -17.36 -8.11 -8.93
C PRO A 100 -16.48 -7.67 -7.76
N LEU A 101 -15.74 -6.57 -7.91
CA LEU A 101 -14.95 -5.98 -6.85
C LEU A 101 -15.86 -5.14 -5.94
N VAL A 102 -15.83 -5.43 -4.65
CA VAL A 102 -16.56 -4.65 -3.63
C VAL A 102 -15.58 -3.66 -3.00
N LEU A 103 -15.84 -2.38 -3.20
CA LEU A 103 -15.06 -1.30 -2.59
C LEU A 103 -15.80 -0.73 -1.38
N VAL A 104 -15.02 -0.47 -0.34
CA VAL A 104 -15.48 0.21 0.88
C VAL A 104 -14.74 1.52 0.96
N ILE A 105 -15.48 2.61 1.22
CA ILE A 105 -14.90 3.92 1.52
C ILE A 105 -15.17 4.27 2.99
N ASP A 106 -14.13 4.65 3.71
CA ASP A 106 -14.20 4.98 5.14
C ASP A 106 -13.35 6.19 5.48
N GLY A 107 -13.83 6.98 6.43
CA GLY A 107 -13.13 8.14 6.96
C GLY A 107 -12.73 7.93 8.43
N SER A 108 -11.46 8.08 8.73
CA SER A 108 -10.90 7.84 10.07
C SER A 108 -9.95 8.95 10.52
N ALA A 109 -9.91 9.23 11.81
CA ALA A 109 -8.84 10.04 12.40
C ALA A 109 -7.55 9.20 12.47
N VAL A 110 -6.43 9.72 11.95
CA VAL A 110 -5.16 8.99 11.87
C VAL A 110 -4.07 9.58 12.77
N ALA A 111 -4.15 10.88 13.05
CA ALA A 111 -3.21 11.56 13.93
C ALA A 111 -3.90 12.81 14.51
N GLN A 112 -3.24 13.48 15.46
CA GLN A 112 -3.76 14.72 16.04
C GLN A 112 -3.95 15.77 14.95
N GLY A 113 -5.19 16.23 14.74
CA GLY A 113 -5.54 17.19 13.72
C GLY A 113 -5.52 16.68 12.27
N CYS A 114 -5.40 15.37 12.04
CA CYS A 114 -5.46 14.76 10.70
C CYS A 114 -6.55 13.71 10.60
N VAL A 115 -7.19 13.69 9.44
CA VAL A 115 -8.17 12.68 9.05
C VAL A 115 -7.75 12.04 7.72
N THR A 116 -8.09 10.77 7.54
CA THR A 116 -7.89 10.06 6.28
C THR A 116 -9.21 9.63 5.70
N LEU A 117 -9.34 9.77 4.38
CA LEU A 117 -10.38 9.11 3.60
C LEU A 117 -9.70 7.98 2.83
N MET A 118 -10.20 6.75 2.99
CA MET A 118 -9.58 5.55 2.44
C MET A 118 -10.57 4.76 1.60
N VAL A 119 -10.14 4.33 0.42
CA VAL A 119 -10.85 3.33 -0.40
C VAL A 119 -10.12 2.00 -0.24
N SER A 120 -10.86 0.97 0.12
CA SER A 120 -10.35 -0.38 0.33
C SER A 120 -11.14 -1.41 -0.48
N LEU A 121 -10.47 -2.45 -0.94
CA LEU A 121 -11.10 -3.65 -1.51
C LEU A 121 -11.51 -4.60 -0.37
N LEU A 122 -12.77 -5.04 -0.38
CA LEU A 122 -13.20 -6.10 0.53
C LEU A 122 -12.78 -7.46 -0.04
N TYR A 123 -11.85 -8.13 0.64
CA TYR A 123 -11.32 -9.44 0.23
C TYR A 123 -11.15 -10.36 1.42
N ALA A 124 -11.76 -11.56 1.36
CA ALA A 124 -11.65 -12.60 2.39
C ALA A 124 -11.89 -12.07 3.82
N GLY A 125 -12.93 -11.24 4.01
CA GLY A 125 -13.28 -10.65 5.31
C GLY A 125 -12.35 -9.52 5.78
N ARG A 126 -11.48 -9.01 4.90
CA ARG A 126 -10.54 -7.92 5.20
C ARG A 126 -10.72 -6.76 4.23
N ALA A 127 -10.50 -5.55 4.72
CA ALA A 127 -10.40 -4.35 3.91
C ALA A 127 -8.92 -4.13 3.52
N LEU A 128 -8.61 -4.30 2.23
CA LEU A 128 -7.27 -4.07 1.68
C LEU A 128 -7.21 -2.65 1.12
N PRO A 129 -6.39 -1.75 1.70
CA PRO A 129 -6.28 -0.37 1.23
C PRO A 129 -5.84 -0.30 -0.24
N LEU A 130 -6.52 0.51 -1.05
CA LEU A 130 -6.19 0.77 -2.46
C LEU A 130 -5.71 2.19 -2.68
N ALA A 131 -6.35 3.16 -2.05
CA ALA A 131 -5.99 4.56 -2.12
C ALA A 131 -6.45 5.28 -0.86
N TRP A 132 -5.75 6.34 -0.51
CA TRP A 132 -6.12 7.17 0.64
C TRP A 132 -5.63 8.60 0.47
N TRP A 133 -6.37 9.52 1.07
CA TRP A 133 -5.95 10.91 1.27
C TRP A 133 -5.87 11.22 2.75
N VAL A 134 -4.84 11.95 3.14
CA VAL A 134 -4.67 12.47 4.50
C VAL A 134 -4.78 13.98 4.42
N MET A 135 -5.66 14.56 5.25
CA MET A 135 -5.92 15.99 5.29
C MET A 135 -5.88 16.48 6.72
N ALA A 136 -5.51 17.75 6.90
CA ALA A 136 -5.74 18.43 8.17
C ALA A 136 -7.24 18.61 8.39
N GLY A 137 -7.72 18.32 9.59
CA GLY A 137 -9.13 18.44 9.93
C GLY A 137 -9.54 17.66 11.17
N ALA A 138 -10.74 17.95 11.67
CA ALA A 138 -11.36 17.20 12.75
C ALA A 138 -12.15 16.02 12.18
N LYS A 139 -12.36 14.98 13.01
CA LYS A 139 -13.17 13.81 12.66
C LYS A 139 -14.58 14.24 12.26
N GLY A 140 -15.02 13.82 11.08
CA GLY A 140 -16.43 13.77 10.80
C GLY A 140 -16.91 14.09 9.40
N HIS A 141 -16.37 15.01 8.63
CA HIS A 141 -17.05 15.34 7.38
C HIS A 141 -16.08 15.57 6.23
N PHE A 142 -16.08 14.61 5.29
CA PHE A 142 -15.49 14.84 3.99
C PHE A 142 -16.58 15.32 3.02
N PRO A 143 -16.36 16.40 2.26
CA PRO A 143 -17.26 16.81 1.20
C PRO A 143 -17.52 15.68 0.21
N ALA A 144 -18.70 15.59 -0.36
CA ALA A 144 -19.06 14.57 -1.35
C ALA A 144 -18.07 14.54 -2.53
N GLU A 145 -17.62 15.70 -2.97
CA GLU A 145 -16.63 15.81 -4.06
C GLU A 145 -15.30 15.16 -3.73
N THR A 146 -14.88 15.17 -2.46
CA THR A 146 -13.66 14.47 -2.01
C THR A 146 -13.78 12.96 -2.22
N HIS A 147 -14.95 12.38 -1.90
CA HIS A 147 -15.23 10.96 -2.14
C HIS A 147 -15.20 10.63 -3.63
N LEU A 148 -15.88 11.45 -4.44
CA LEU A 148 -15.95 11.25 -5.89
C LEU A 148 -14.56 11.34 -6.55
N THR A 149 -13.76 12.30 -6.14
CA THR A 149 -12.40 12.48 -6.69
C THR A 149 -11.51 11.31 -6.34
N LEU A 150 -11.52 10.82 -5.09
CA LEU A 150 -10.74 9.65 -4.69
C LEU A 150 -11.18 8.39 -5.44
N LEU A 151 -12.49 8.21 -5.66
CA LEU A 151 -13.01 7.09 -6.44
C LEU A 151 -12.61 7.18 -7.92
N ARG A 152 -12.63 8.37 -8.53
CA ARG A 152 -12.15 8.58 -9.90
C ARG A 152 -10.66 8.24 -10.02
N GLU A 153 -9.84 8.64 -9.05
CA GLU A 153 -8.42 8.27 -9.01
C GLU A 153 -8.23 6.76 -8.93
N VAL A 154 -8.97 6.07 -8.06
CA VAL A 154 -8.92 4.60 -7.96
C VAL A 154 -9.32 3.97 -9.29
N LYS A 155 -10.42 4.41 -9.89
CA LYS A 155 -10.88 3.91 -11.20
C LYS A 155 -9.78 4.09 -12.24
N THR A 156 -9.25 5.29 -12.42
CA THR A 156 -8.22 5.60 -13.41
C THR A 156 -6.95 4.76 -13.21
N ARG A 157 -6.49 4.61 -11.97
CA ARG A 157 -5.28 3.84 -11.65
C ARG A 157 -5.46 2.34 -11.83
N VAL A 158 -6.66 1.82 -11.55
CA VAL A 158 -6.96 0.40 -11.71
C VAL A 158 -7.23 0.03 -13.17
N THR A 159 -7.84 0.93 -13.95
CA THR A 159 -8.19 0.70 -15.36
C THR A 159 -7.15 1.25 -16.33
N GLY A 160 -6.38 2.26 -15.96
CA GLY A 160 -5.50 3.04 -16.85
C GLY A 160 -4.19 2.36 -17.25
N GLY A 161 -3.94 1.13 -16.83
CA GLY A 161 -2.77 0.35 -17.24
C GLY A 161 -3.03 -0.67 -18.35
N SER A 162 -4.28 -0.86 -18.75
CA SER A 162 -4.66 -1.78 -19.82
C SER A 162 -5.62 -1.10 -20.79
N ASN A 163 -5.49 -1.37 -22.09
CA ASN A 163 -6.49 -1.09 -23.12
C ASN A 163 -7.82 -1.84 -22.87
N ALA A 164 -8.10 -2.25 -21.65
CA ALA A 164 -9.36 -2.82 -21.24
C ALA A 164 -10.41 -1.71 -21.22
N THR A 165 -11.49 -1.92 -21.93
CA THR A 165 -12.65 -1.03 -21.94
C THR A 165 -13.09 -0.73 -20.50
N PRO A 166 -13.47 0.53 -20.20
CA PRO A 166 -13.88 0.97 -18.84
C PRO A 166 -14.99 0.12 -18.21
N ASP A 167 -15.73 -0.63 -19.02
CA ASP A 167 -16.85 -1.48 -18.60
C ASP A 167 -16.42 -2.88 -18.09
N ALA A 168 -15.14 -3.24 -18.24
CA ALA A 168 -14.68 -4.59 -17.85
C ALA A 168 -14.51 -4.77 -16.33
N ILE A 169 -14.47 -3.69 -15.55
CA ILE A 169 -14.39 -3.76 -14.08
C ILE A 169 -15.69 -3.22 -13.48
N ALA A 170 -16.61 -4.13 -13.17
CA ALA A 170 -17.81 -3.78 -12.40
C ALA A 170 -17.38 -3.45 -10.95
N LEU A 171 -17.34 -2.15 -10.64
CA LEU A 171 -17.05 -1.66 -9.28
C LEU A 171 -18.38 -1.50 -8.54
N ASN A 172 -18.64 -2.37 -7.58
CA ASN A 172 -19.73 -2.21 -6.63
C ASN A 172 -19.26 -1.41 -5.43
N LEU A 173 -19.70 -0.16 -5.31
CA LEU A 173 -19.39 0.68 -4.18
C LEU A 173 -20.36 0.38 -3.03
N VAL A 174 -19.84 -0.12 -1.94
CA VAL A 174 -20.56 -0.25 -0.67
C VAL A 174 -19.99 0.76 0.32
N THR A 175 -20.82 1.74 0.70
CA THR A 175 -20.46 2.66 1.77
C THR A 175 -20.81 2.00 3.10
N VAL A 176 -19.81 1.56 3.83
CA VAL A 176 -19.99 1.05 5.19
C VAL A 176 -19.64 2.18 6.16
N ARG A 177 -20.65 2.74 6.83
CA ARG A 177 -20.41 3.55 8.03
C ARG A 177 -20.15 2.60 9.19
N LEU A 178 -18.91 2.51 9.61
CA LEU A 178 -18.59 1.90 10.90
C LEU A 178 -18.98 2.91 12.00
N THR A 179 -20.18 2.77 12.54
CA THR A 179 -20.56 3.41 13.80
C THR A 179 -19.79 2.71 14.93
N ARG A 180 -18.91 3.41 15.58
CA ARG A 180 -18.41 3.08 16.93
C ARG A 180 -19.23 3.82 17.95
#